data_d3522d3defe3afb929850f1f8a978a0b
#
_entry.id   d3522d3defe3afb929850f1f8a978a0b
#
_cell.length_a   1.000
_cell.length_b   1.000
_cell.length_c   1.000
_cell.angle_alpha   90.00
_cell.angle_beta   90.00
_cell.angle_gamma   90.00
#
_symmetry.space_group_name_H-M   'P 1'
#
loop_
_entity.id
_entity.type
_entity.pdbx_description
1 polymer ?
#
loop_
_entity_poly.entity_id
_entity_poly.type
_entity_poly.pdbx_seq_one_letter_code
_entity_poly.pdbx_strand_id
1 'polypeptide(L)'
;MTRIVRAAGGLILRRTGKGNLKVLIVHRPDYDDWGLPKGKADKGEAPEETAIREVLEETGYECRIVTALETTRHRVNNGVKEVRWFAMRPLPSSPGFKKNDEIDKIQWVSRKKAREILDYENDRSLVKNADYKQLTQTGTIHLLRHSAAGDRTKWKGEDPKRPLTKKGRKQSEVVAKALAKREIERIVTSPYERCIETVRPLAERIGAKIEVDQALAESPDIDAAYALVDSLVGYNAVLCSHGDVIPAVMNRLMWAGLTLDSRFYCSKASVWEVGVESGRFITGHYVKPPKL
;
A
#
# COMPACT_ATOMS: atom_id res chain seq x y z
N MET A 1 35.78 6.33 -22.61
CA MET A 1 34.67 6.46 -21.63
C MET A 1 34.33 5.09 -21.09
N THR A 2 34.29 4.91 -19.78
CA THR A 2 33.88 3.63 -19.17
C THR A 2 32.40 3.38 -19.46
N ARG A 3 32.07 2.22 -20.06
CA ARG A 3 30.68 1.83 -20.32
C ARG A 3 29.91 1.67 -19.02
N ILE A 4 28.76 2.37 -18.88
CA ILE A 4 27.87 2.22 -17.73
C ILE A 4 26.71 1.31 -18.15
N VAL A 5 26.51 0.22 -17.42
CA VAL A 5 25.34 -0.66 -17.52
C VAL A 5 24.37 -0.22 -16.43
N ARG A 6 23.24 0.36 -16.85
CA ARG A 6 22.19 0.80 -15.94
C ARG A 6 21.28 -0.34 -15.57
N ALA A 7 20.91 -0.41 -14.29
CA ALA A 7 20.01 -1.41 -13.72
C ALA A 7 19.19 -0.78 -12.58
N ALA A 8 18.08 -1.40 -12.24
CA ALA A 8 17.33 -1.03 -11.05
C ALA A 8 16.75 -2.28 -10.37
N GLY A 9 16.40 -2.15 -9.09
CA GLY A 9 15.84 -3.25 -8.31
C GLY A 9 15.15 -2.81 -7.02
N GLY A 10 14.60 -3.77 -6.29
CA GLY A 10 13.77 -3.54 -5.14
C GLY A 10 14.23 -4.24 -3.85
N LEU A 11 14.29 -3.49 -2.76
CA LEU A 11 14.23 -4.02 -1.40
C LEU A 11 12.75 -4.17 -1.02
N ILE A 12 12.20 -5.37 -1.23
CA ILE A 12 10.77 -5.61 -1.03
C ILE A 12 10.52 -6.00 0.42
N LEU A 13 9.59 -5.27 1.06
CA LEU A 13 9.29 -5.38 2.48
C LEU A 13 7.81 -5.70 2.69
N ARG A 14 7.49 -6.65 3.58
CA ARG A 14 6.13 -6.86 4.09
C ARG A 14 6.10 -7.01 5.60
N ARG A 15 5.02 -6.55 6.23
CA ARG A 15 4.73 -6.88 7.64
C ARG A 15 4.00 -8.22 7.71
N THR A 16 4.35 -9.02 8.70
CA THR A 16 3.55 -10.21 9.07
C THR A 16 2.43 -9.81 10.03
N GLY A 17 1.43 -10.67 10.21
CA GLY A 17 0.33 -10.43 11.16
C GLY A 17 0.77 -10.18 12.62
N LYS A 18 2.03 -10.50 12.97
CA LYS A 18 2.65 -10.19 14.28
C LYS A 18 3.50 -8.91 14.26
N GLY A 19 3.39 -8.09 13.21
CA GLY A 19 4.14 -6.84 13.07
C GLY A 19 5.61 -6.99 12.67
N ASN A 20 6.14 -8.22 12.58
CA ASN A 20 7.51 -8.45 12.16
C ASN A 20 7.71 -8.14 10.68
N LEU A 21 8.82 -7.49 10.36
CA LEU A 21 9.19 -7.16 9.00
C LEU A 21 9.94 -8.30 8.32
N LYS A 22 9.55 -8.62 7.08
CA LYS A 22 10.22 -9.58 6.21
C LYS A 22 10.76 -8.89 4.96
N VAL A 23 11.90 -9.38 4.49
CA VAL A 23 12.56 -9.00 3.24
C VAL A 23 12.39 -10.15 2.26
N LEU A 24 12.07 -9.85 1.00
CA LEU A 24 12.08 -10.84 -0.07
C LEU A 24 13.49 -10.94 -0.66
N ILE A 25 13.96 -12.17 -0.80
CA ILE A 25 15.21 -12.50 -1.51
C ILE A 25 14.92 -13.52 -2.61
N VAL A 26 15.73 -13.51 -3.67
CA VAL A 26 15.61 -14.37 -4.84
C VAL A 26 16.84 -15.25 -5.00
N HIS A 27 16.67 -16.48 -5.52
CA HIS A 27 17.75 -17.40 -5.84
C HIS A 27 17.86 -17.58 -7.34
N ARG A 28 19.11 -17.42 -7.88
CA ARG A 28 19.42 -17.59 -9.29
C ARG A 28 20.13 -18.92 -9.51
N PRO A 29 19.49 -19.90 -10.17
CA PRO A 29 20.06 -21.24 -10.33
C PRO A 29 21.37 -21.26 -11.15
N ASP A 30 21.50 -20.39 -12.16
CA ASP A 30 22.70 -20.32 -13.00
C ASP A 30 23.97 -19.90 -12.27
N TYR A 31 23.81 -19.19 -11.16
CA TYR A 31 24.93 -18.69 -10.34
C TYR A 31 24.97 -19.36 -8.95
N ASP A 32 23.94 -20.14 -8.60
CA ASP A 32 23.71 -20.72 -7.27
C ASP A 32 23.86 -19.69 -6.15
N ASP A 33 23.25 -18.50 -6.35
CA ASP A 33 23.38 -17.37 -5.45
C ASP A 33 22.03 -16.75 -5.04
N TRP A 34 22.05 -16.06 -3.89
CA TRP A 34 20.93 -15.30 -3.33
C TRP A 34 21.19 -13.81 -3.44
N GLY A 35 20.23 -13.06 -3.97
CA GLY A 35 20.29 -11.61 -4.13
C GLY A 35 18.98 -10.92 -3.84
N LEU A 36 18.99 -9.60 -3.95
CA LEU A 36 17.80 -8.78 -4.07
C LEU A 36 17.37 -8.71 -5.55
N PRO A 37 16.06 -8.73 -5.86
CA PRO A 37 15.58 -8.71 -7.23
C PRO A 37 15.97 -7.41 -7.96
N LYS A 38 16.54 -7.54 -9.16
CA LYS A 38 17.07 -6.44 -9.98
C LYS A 38 17.45 -6.87 -11.38
N GLY A 39 17.26 -6.01 -12.34
CA GLY A 39 17.76 -6.28 -13.68
C GLY A 39 18.16 -5.03 -14.45
N LYS A 40 18.46 -5.19 -15.75
CA LYS A 40 18.94 -4.13 -16.62
C LYS A 40 17.78 -3.24 -17.08
N ALA A 41 18.03 -1.94 -17.17
CA ALA A 41 17.09 -1.02 -17.78
C ALA A 41 17.00 -1.25 -19.30
N ASP A 42 15.80 -1.25 -19.81
CA ASP A 42 15.53 -1.20 -21.24
C ASP A 42 15.84 0.21 -21.80
N LYS A 43 15.95 0.30 -23.12
CA LYS A 43 16.28 1.58 -23.76
C LYS A 43 15.18 2.61 -23.55
N GLY A 44 15.50 3.66 -22.81
CA GLY A 44 14.59 4.77 -22.51
C GLY A 44 13.72 4.55 -21.28
N GLU A 45 13.85 3.41 -20.59
CA GLU A 45 13.11 3.10 -19.38
C GLU A 45 13.63 3.90 -18.19
N ALA A 46 12.72 4.44 -17.37
CA ALA A 46 13.09 5.12 -16.14
C ALA A 46 13.51 4.09 -15.06
N PRO A 47 14.38 4.47 -14.10
CA PRO A 47 14.80 3.54 -13.05
C PRO A 47 13.65 2.95 -12.23
N GLU A 48 12.60 3.74 -11.97
CA GLU A 48 11.40 3.32 -11.25
C GLU A 48 10.63 2.24 -12.05
N GLU A 49 10.47 2.44 -13.35
CA GLU A 49 9.80 1.50 -14.26
C GLU A 49 10.58 0.21 -14.34
N THR A 50 11.92 0.30 -14.54
CA THR A 50 12.81 -0.86 -14.51
C THR A 50 12.67 -1.66 -13.22
N ALA A 51 12.70 -1.00 -12.07
CA ALA A 51 12.61 -1.69 -10.79
C ALA A 51 11.27 -2.40 -10.59
N ILE A 52 10.15 -1.77 -10.99
CA ILE A 52 8.80 -2.38 -10.91
C ILE A 52 8.71 -3.60 -11.84
N ARG A 53 9.18 -3.49 -13.10
CA ARG A 53 9.16 -4.56 -14.08
C ARG A 53 10.01 -5.75 -13.62
N GLU A 54 11.27 -5.52 -13.27
CA GLU A 54 12.21 -6.58 -12.86
C GLU A 54 11.73 -7.30 -11.59
N VAL A 55 11.22 -6.54 -10.60
CA VAL A 55 10.64 -7.13 -9.39
C VAL A 55 9.45 -8.01 -9.73
N LEU A 56 8.58 -7.60 -10.64
CA LEU A 56 7.43 -8.40 -11.07
C LEU A 56 7.90 -9.67 -11.81
N GLU A 57 8.83 -9.56 -12.75
CA GLU A 57 9.36 -10.67 -13.55
C GLU A 57 10.07 -11.71 -12.67
N GLU A 58 10.94 -11.27 -11.76
CA GLU A 58 11.74 -12.16 -10.91
C GLU A 58 10.94 -12.74 -9.74
N THR A 59 9.91 -12.04 -9.24
CA THR A 59 9.24 -12.42 -7.97
C THR A 59 7.74 -12.71 -8.10
N GLY A 60 7.09 -12.30 -9.19
CA GLY A 60 5.64 -12.35 -9.34
C GLY A 60 4.88 -11.40 -8.41
N TYR A 61 5.55 -10.44 -7.79
CA TYR A 61 4.91 -9.42 -6.96
C TYR A 61 4.81 -8.09 -7.71
N GLU A 62 3.57 -7.62 -7.92
CA GLU A 62 3.33 -6.22 -8.21
C GLU A 62 3.65 -5.41 -6.95
N CYS A 63 4.48 -4.37 -7.08
CA CYS A 63 4.94 -3.59 -5.94
C CYS A 63 4.75 -2.09 -6.19
N ARG A 64 4.39 -1.35 -5.12
CA ARG A 64 4.54 0.10 -5.10
C ARG A 64 5.91 0.50 -4.59
N ILE A 65 6.46 1.58 -5.10
CA ILE A 65 7.66 2.22 -4.55
C ILE A 65 7.27 3.04 -3.31
N VAL A 66 8.02 2.86 -2.22
CA VAL A 66 7.89 3.67 -1.00
C VAL A 66 8.84 4.87 -1.07
N THR A 67 10.10 4.62 -1.39
CA THR A 67 11.15 5.65 -1.56
C THR A 67 12.34 5.10 -2.31
N ALA A 68 13.17 6.00 -2.86
CA ALA A 68 14.47 5.63 -3.40
C ALA A 68 15.45 5.28 -2.26
N LEU A 69 16.34 4.33 -2.52
CA LEU A 69 17.46 3.97 -1.67
C LEU A 69 18.78 4.41 -2.32
N GLU A 70 19.90 4.06 -1.68
CA GLU A 70 21.22 4.34 -2.23
C GLU A 70 21.45 3.63 -3.58
N THR A 71 22.29 4.22 -4.43
CA THR A 71 22.74 3.62 -5.69
C THR A 71 24.00 2.83 -5.44
N THR A 72 24.04 1.57 -5.87
CA THR A 72 25.23 0.75 -5.78
C THR A 72 25.97 0.68 -7.13
N ARG A 73 27.30 0.58 -7.07
CA ARG A 73 28.14 0.44 -8.25
C ARG A 73 29.14 -0.68 -8.06
N HIS A 74 29.33 -1.49 -9.09
CA HIS A 74 30.37 -2.51 -9.11
C HIS A 74 30.93 -2.70 -10.52
N ARG A 75 32.19 -3.17 -10.59
CA ARG A 75 32.84 -3.47 -11.87
C ARG A 75 32.23 -4.70 -12.50
N VAL A 76 32.09 -4.68 -13.82
CA VAL A 76 31.71 -5.81 -14.68
C VAL A 76 32.72 -5.90 -15.82
N ASN A 77 32.77 -7.03 -16.52
CA ASN A 77 33.77 -7.31 -17.54
C ASN A 77 33.99 -6.16 -18.55
N ASN A 78 32.96 -5.41 -18.92
CA ASN A 78 33.02 -4.36 -19.93
C ASN A 78 32.61 -2.97 -19.37
N GLY A 79 32.84 -2.68 -18.08
CA GLY A 79 32.49 -1.38 -17.53
C GLY A 79 32.11 -1.37 -16.06
N VAL A 80 31.15 -0.51 -15.72
CA VAL A 80 30.57 -0.38 -14.38
C VAL A 80 29.07 -0.64 -14.47
N LYS A 81 28.55 -1.55 -13.64
CA LYS A 81 27.11 -1.69 -13.43
C LYS A 81 26.69 -0.76 -12.31
N GLU A 82 25.74 0.11 -12.61
CA GLU A 82 25.09 1.02 -11.65
C GLU A 82 23.67 0.54 -11.42
N VAL A 83 23.33 0.27 -10.16
CA VAL A 83 22.00 -0.21 -9.78
C VAL A 83 21.31 0.82 -8.90
N ARG A 84 20.15 1.34 -9.36
CA ARG A 84 19.24 2.18 -8.58
C ARG A 84 18.32 1.29 -7.77
N TRP A 85 18.29 1.51 -6.47
CA TRP A 85 17.48 0.70 -5.57
C TRP A 85 16.29 1.47 -5.03
N PHE A 86 15.20 0.74 -4.83
CA PHE A 86 13.97 1.27 -4.27
C PHE A 86 13.45 0.36 -3.16
N ALA A 87 13.02 0.97 -2.06
CA ALA A 87 12.20 0.26 -1.09
C ALA A 87 10.79 0.10 -1.64
N MET A 88 10.28 -1.12 -1.58
CA MET A 88 9.00 -1.47 -2.21
C MET A 88 8.11 -2.28 -1.28
N ARG A 89 6.80 -2.24 -1.54
CA ARG A 89 5.79 -3.04 -0.84
C ARG A 89 4.90 -3.78 -1.83
N PRO A 90 4.61 -5.08 -1.60
CA PRO A 90 3.77 -5.86 -2.49
C PRO A 90 2.32 -5.38 -2.44
N LEU A 91 1.66 -5.37 -3.60
CA LEU A 91 0.25 -5.08 -3.75
C LEU A 91 -0.59 -6.35 -3.68
N PRO A 92 -1.88 -6.26 -3.28
CA PRO A 92 -2.79 -7.42 -3.22
C PRO A 92 -3.02 -8.09 -4.57
N SER A 93 -2.94 -7.33 -5.66
CA SER A 93 -3.12 -7.82 -7.05
C SER A 93 -2.03 -8.76 -7.53
N SER A 94 -0.95 -8.95 -6.74
CA SER A 94 0.21 -9.73 -7.15
C SER A 94 -0.17 -11.16 -7.61
N PRO A 95 0.24 -11.59 -8.80
CA PRO A 95 -0.09 -12.93 -9.32
C PRO A 95 0.59 -14.07 -8.54
N GLY A 96 1.62 -13.74 -7.77
CA GLY A 96 2.43 -14.68 -7.03
C GLY A 96 3.58 -15.29 -7.84
N PHE A 97 4.56 -15.80 -7.12
CA PHE A 97 5.78 -16.35 -7.72
C PHE A 97 5.51 -17.58 -8.58
N LYS A 98 6.12 -17.59 -9.77
CA LYS A 98 6.28 -18.77 -10.59
C LYS A 98 7.75 -18.86 -11.00
N LYS A 99 8.34 -20.04 -10.82
CA LYS A 99 9.71 -20.31 -11.28
C LYS A 99 9.85 -19.96 -12.77
N ASN A 100 10.96 -19.30 -13.11
CA ASN A 100 11.35 -18.98 -14.48
C ASN A 100 12.83 -19.38 -14.71
N ASP A 101 13.38 -19.02 -15.86
CA ASP A 101 14.76 -19.39 -16.23
C ASP A 101 15.80 -18.65 -15.38
N GLU A 102 15.49 -17.45 -14.89
CA GLU A 102 16.41 -16.64 -14.09
C GLU A 102 16.30 -16.91 -12.58
N ILE A 103 15.07 -17.16 -12.09
CA ILE A 103 14.76 -17.31 -10.65
C ILE A 103 14.01 -18.61 -10.41
N ASP A 104 14.60 -19.51 -9.62
CA ASP A 104 13.97 -20.78 -9.26
C ASP A 104 13.31 -20.78 -7.89
N LYS A 105 13.73 -19.88 -6.97
CA LYS A 105 13.18 -19.79 -5.60
C LYS A 105 13.13 -18.35 -5.11
N ILE A 106 12.13 -18.06 -4.30
CA ILE A 106 12.05 -16.83 -3.50
C ILE A 106 11.84 -17.16 -2.02
N GLN A 107 12.31 -16.30 -1.13
CA GLN A 107 12.09 -16.46 0.32
C GLN A 107 11.77 -15.15 1.00
N TRP A 108 10.78 -15.18 1.90
CA TRP A 108 10.48 -14.10 2.82
C TRP A 108 11.18 -14.35 4.16
N VAL A 109 12.26 -13.66 4.42
CA VAL A 109 13.11 -13.87 5.59
C VAL A 109 13.15 -12.64 6.51
N SER A 110 13.61 -12.82 7.75
CA SER A 110 13.88 -11.68 8.62
C SER A 110 15.07 -10.87 8.10
N ARG A 111 15.15 -9.58 8.46
CA ARG A 111 16.30 -8.72 8.14
C ARG A 111 17.66 -9.35 8.54
N LYS A 112 17.72 -9.97 9.73
CA LYS A 112 18.92 -10.68 10.17
C LYS A 112 19.24 -11.83 9.23
N LYS A 113 18.24 -12.68 8.92
CA LYS A 113 18.42 -13.85 8.07
C LYS A 113 18.75 -13.48 6.61
N ALA A 114 18.18 -12.40 6.07
CA ALA A 114 18.56 -11.90 4.75
C ALA A 114 20.06 -11.58 4.67
N ARG A 115 20.60 -10.90 5.67
CA ARG A 115 22.05 -10.57 5.71
C ARG A 115 22.96 -11.79 5.86
N GLU A 116 22.46 -12.89 6.38
CA GLU A 116 23.20 -14.16 6.46
C GLU A 116 23.17 -14.94 5.14
N ILE A 117 22.08 -14.85 4.38
CA ILE A 117 21.87 -15.63 3.16
C ILE A 117 22.39 -14.91 1.92
N LEU A 118 22.20 -13.58 1.81
CA LEU A 118 22.59 -12.81 0.65
C LEU A 118 24.08 -12.95 0.35
N ASP A 119 24.44 -13.25 -0.90
CA ASP A 119 25.81 -13.50 -1.31
C ASP A 119 26.61 -12.20 -1.57
N TYR A 120 25.90 -11.11 -1.92
CA TYR A 120 26.53 -9.85 -2.29
C TYR A 120 26.59 -8.84 -1.15
N GLU A 121 27.79 -8.25 -0.93
CA GLU A 121 27.97 -7.26 0.12
C GLU A 121 27.14 -6.01 -0.08
N ASN A 122 26.94 -5.57 -1.33
CA ASN A 122 26.05 -4.44 -1.63
C ASN A 122 24.61 -4.71 -1.18
N ASP A 123 24.08 -5.92 -1.42
CA ASP A 123 22.74 -6.31 -1.02
C ASP A 123 22.62 -6.41 0.51
N ARG A 124 23.65 -6.98 1.18
CA ARG A 124 23.74 -7.01 2.65
C ARG A 124 23.77 -5.61 3.25
N SER A 125 24.53 -4.70 2.64
CA SER A 125 24.63 -3.30 3.07
C SER A 125 23.32 -2.56 2.90
N LEU A 126 22.61 -2.71 1.77
CA LEU A 126 21.26 -2.17 1.57
C LEU A 126 20.30 -2.64 2.66
N VAL A 127 20.26 -3.96 2.93
CA VAL A 127 19.42 -4.53 4.00
C VAL A 127 19.84 -4.02 5.38
N LYS A 128 21.12 -3.74 5.62
CA LYS A 128 21.63 -3.22 6.90
C LYS A 128 21.26 -1.76 7.11
N ASN A 129 21.44 -0.93 6.09
CA ASN A 129 21.45 0.53 6.20
C ASN A 129 20.08 1.18 5.95
N ALA A 130 19.12 0.46 5.36
CA ALA A 130 17.78 0.99 5.09
C ALA A 130 17.12 1.51 6.38
N ASP A 131 16.52 2.70 6.32
CA ASP A 131 15.71 3.25 7.41
C ASP A 131 14.34 2.58 7.46
N TYR A 132 14.29 1.43 8.13
CA TYR A 132 13.08 0.63 8.26
C TYR A 132 11.94 1.36 8.99
N LYS A 133 12.25 2.32 9.86
CA LYS A 133 11.24 3.12 10.54
C LYS A 133 10.51 3.99 9.52
N GLN A 134 11.24 4.74 8.71
CA GLN A 134 10.67 5.54 7.63
C GLN A 134 9.90 4.66 6.63
N LEU A 135 10.53 3.59 6.14
CA LEU A 135 9.96 2.69 5.14
C LEU A 135 8.65 2.01 5.56
N THR A 136 8.47 1.81 6.86
CA THR A 136 7.27 1.15 7.40
C THR A 136 6.24 2.12 7.96
N GLN A 137 6.53 3.41 7.99
CA GLN A 137 5.69 4.45 8.59
C GLN A 137 5.29 5.55 7.61
N THR A 138 5.48 5.34 6.31
CA THR A 138 5.04 6.26 5.24
C THR A 138 3.95 5.60 4.41
N GLY A 139 2.84 6.30 4.20
CA GLY A 139 1.69 5.82 3.44
C GLY A 139 0.55 6.83 3.41
N THR A 140 -0.58 6.44 2.86
CA THR A 140 -1.79 7.26 2.80
C THR A 140 -3.00 6.48 3.32
N ILE A 141 -3.73 7.07 4.25
CA ILE A 141 -4.98 6.51 4.76
C ILE A 141 -6.14 7.24 4.08
N HIS A 142 -6.99 6.50 3.39
CA HIS A 142 -8.18 7.02 2.71
C HIS A 142 -9.41 6.77 3.58
N LEU A 143 -9.90 7.80 4.27
CA LEU A 143 -11.13 7.72 5.05
C LEU A 143 -12.33 7.96 4.11
N LEU A 144 -12.99 6.89 3.71
CA LEU A 144 -14.11 6.90 2.78
C LEU A 144 -15.44 6.87 3.54
N ARG A 145 -16.29 7.88 3.37
CA ARG A 145 -17.66 7.78 3.83
C ARG A 145 -18.47 6.90 2.88
N HIS A 146 -19.26 5.96 3.42
CA HIS A 146 -20.11 5.08 2.61
C HIS A 146 -20.92 5.87 1.57
N SER A 147 -21.18 5.26 0.43
CA SER A 147 -21.98 5.80 -0.67
C SER A 147 -23.46 5.95 -0.30
N ALA A 148 -24.25 6.52 -1.18
CA ALA A 148 -25.67 6.79 -0.90
C ALA A 148 -26.44 5.50 -0.58
N ALA A 149 -26.93 5.39 0.64
CA ALA A 149 -27.82 4.32 1.10
C ALA A 149 -29.28 4.82 1.14
N GLY A 150 -30.21 3.89 1.24
CA GLY A 150 -31.64 4.19 1.36
C GLY A 150 -31.96 5.11 2.55
N ASP A 151 -33.12 5.67 2.55
CA ASP A 151 -33.62 6.50 3.63
C ASP A 151 -33.83 5.64 4.90
N ARG A 152 -33.20 6.05 6.00
CA ARG A 152 -33.28 5.35 7.29
C ARG A 152 -34.72 5.26 7.79
N THR A 153 -35.51 6.31 7.62
CA THR A 153 -36.89 6.37 8.10
C THR A 153 -37.84 5.47 7.31
N LYS A 154 -37.51 5.14 6.06
CA LYS A 154 -38.29 4.26 5.17
C LYS A 154 -37.81 2.82 5.20
N TRP A 155 -36.65 2.55 5.77
CA TRP A 155 -36.11 1.21 5.86
C TRP A 155 -36.77 0.43 6.99
N LYS A 156 -37.36 -0.74 6.67
CA LYS A 156 -38.12 -1.56 7.63
C LYS A 156 -37.28 -2.63 8.34
N GLY A 157 -36.03 -2.82 7.91
CA GLY A 157 -35.12 -3.79 8.51
C GLY A 157 -34.19 -3.15 9.54
N GLU A 158 -33.29 -3.93 10.09
CA GLU A 158 -32.22 -3.47 10.95
C GLU A 158 -31.29 -2.51 10.19
N ASP A 159 -30.95 -1.36 10.75
CA ASP A 159 -30.15 -0.33 10.06
C ASP A 159 -28.78 -0.84 9.57
N PRO A 160 -28.05 -1.73 10.28
CA PRO A 160 -26.83 -2.31 9.76
C PRO A 160 -27.00 -3.06 8.43
N LYS A 161 -28.16 -3.63 8.15
CA LYS A 161 -28.47 -4.36 6.91
C LYS A 161 -28.99 -3.47 5.78
N ARG A 162 -29.09 -2.16 5.99
CA ARG A 162 -29.59 -1.22 4.98
C ARG A 162 -28.58 -1.05 3.84
N PRO A 163 -28.94 -1.43 2.58
CA PRO A 163 -28.02 -1.47 1.45
C PRO A 163 -27.85 -0.10 0.78
N LEU A 164 -26.93 -0.04 -0.17
CA LEU A 164 -26.80 1.10 -1.08
C LEU A 164 -28.00 1.23 -2.01
N THR A 165 -28.33 2.47 -2.37
CA THR A 165 -29.24 2.76 -3.46
C THR A 165 -28.59 2.50 -4.83
N LYS A 166 -29.37 2.52 -5.92
CA LYS A 166 -28.86 2.49 -7.30
C LYS A 166 -27.81 3.61 -7.53
N LYS A 167 -28.07 4.82 -6.99
CA LYS A 167 -27.11 5.93 -7.01
C LYS A 167 -25.85 5.59 -6.23
N GLY A 168 -25.98 5.01 -5.02
CA GLY A 168 -24.85 4.64 -4.19
C GLY A 168 -23.94 3.60 -4.85
N ARG A 169 -24.49 2.58 -5.49
CA ARG A 169 -23.72 1.59 -6.26
C ARG A 169 -22.93 2.24 -7.41
N LYS A 170 -23.54 3.18 -8.15
CA LYS A 170 -22.81 3.94 -9.17
C LYS A 170 -21.66 4.79 -8.57
N GLN A 171 -21.90 5.43 -7.41
CA GLN A 171 -20.86 6.16 -6.70
C GLN A 171 -19.70 5.25 -6.30
N SER A 172 -20.00 4.07 -5.76
CA SER A 172 -18.99 3.07 -5.35
C SER A 172 -18.11 2.65 -6.52
N GLU A 173 -18.68 2.43 -7.71
CA GLU A 173 -17.92 2.09 -8.91
C GLU A 173 -16.94 3.20 -9.33
N VAL A 174 -17.39 4.47 -9.28
CA VAL A 174 -16.51 5.59 -9.64
C VAL A 174 -15.39 5.79 -8.61
N VAL A 175 -15.73 5.70 -7.32
CA VAL A 175 -14.76 5.76 -6.22
C VAL A 175 -13.74 4.62 -6.34
N ALA A 176 -14.21 3.39 -6.61
CA ALA A 176 -13.34 2.23 -6.79
C ALA A 176 -12.35 2.42 -7.94
N LYS A 177 -12.77 2.96 -9.09
CA LYS A 177 -11.88 3.27 -10.22
C LYS A 177 -10.80 4.30 -9.85
N ALA A 178 -11.14 5.29 -9.04
CA ALA A 178 -10.20 6.31 -8.60
C ALA A 178 -9.19 5.75 -7.58
N LEU A 179 -9.68 5.02 -6.56
CA LEU A 179 -8.86 4.45 -5.51
C LEU A 179 -7.98 3.28 -6.00
N ALA A 180 -8.40 2.52 -7.02
CA ALA A 180 -7.58 1.47 -7.61
C ALA A 180 -6.23 1.98 -8.16
N LYS A 181 -6.14 3.28 -8.49
CA LYS A 181 -4.89 3.93 -8.94
C LYS A 181 -3.99 4.39 -7.78
N ARG A 182 -4.42 4.21 -6.54
CA ARG A 182 -3.73 4.68 -5.33
C ARG A 182 -2.90 3.57 -4.64
N GLU A 183 -2.65 2.47 -5.35
CA GLU A 183 -1.82 1.36 -4.83
C GLU A 183 -2.26 0.89 -3.43
N ILE A 184 -3.56 0.66 -3.27
CA ILE A 184 -4.16 0.28 -1.99
C ILE A 184 -3.69 -1.11 -1.56
N GLU A 185 -3.17 -1.21 -0.34
CA GLU A 185 -2.67 -2.44 0.25
C GLU A 185 -3.69 -3.11 1.18
N ARG A 186 -4.58 -2.33 1.81
CA ARG A 186 -5.57 -2.82 2.77
C ARG A 186 -6.90 -2.11 2.64
N ILE A 187 -7.98 -2.85 2.82
CA ILE A 187 -9.35 -2.32 2.86
C ILE A 187 -9.98 -2.77 4.16
N VAL A 188 -10.31 -1.82 5.04
CA VAL A 188 -11.00 -2.03 6.30
C VAL A 188 -12.35 -1.31 6.26
N THR A 189 -13.41 -1.92 6.75
CA THR A 189 -14.76 -1.34 6.67
C THR A 189 -15.57 -1.59 7.93
N SER A 190 -16.50 -0.67 8.20
CA SER A 190 -17.60 -0.90 9.13
C SER A 190 -18.38 -2.17 8.76
N PRO A 191 -18.94 -2.92 9.74
CA PRO A 191 -19.76 -4.10 9.50
C PRO A 191 -21.09 -3.81 8.80
N TYR A 192 -21.44 -2.55 8.62
CA TYR A 192 -22.72 -2.17 7.99
C TYR A 192 -22.71 -2.43 6.48
N GLU A 193 -23.78 -3.05 5.98
CA GLU A 193 -23.87 -3.48 4.56
C GLU A 193 -23.55 -2.36 3.57
N ARG A 194 -24.02 -1.13 3.82
CA ARG A 194 -23.72 0.06 2.99
C ARG A 194 -22.23 0.40 2.90
N CYS A 195 -21.45 0.09 3.94
CA CYS A 195 -20.00 0.29 3.94
C CYS A 195 -19.31 -0.83 3.16
N ILE A 196 -19.70 -2.09 3.41
CA ILE A 196 -19.20 -3.26 2.70
C ILE A 196 -19.47 -3.15 1.19
N GLU A 197 -20.73 -2.83 0.80
CA GLU A 197 -21.10 -2.60 -0.61
C GLU A 197 -20.31 -1.43 -1.24
N THR A 198 -19.91 -0.42 -0.45
CA THR A 198 -19.14 0.72 -0.96
C THR A 198 -17.72 0.31 -1.37
N VAL A 199 -17.06 -0.57 -0.63
CA VAL A 199 -15.66 -0.98 -0.90
C VAL A 199 -15.55 -2.23 -1.76
N ARG A 200 -16.63 -3.01 -1.91
CA ARG A 200 -16.61 -4.27 -2.68
C ARG A 200 -16.07 -4.10 -4.12
N PRO A 201 -16.50 -3.09 -4.92
CA PRO A 201 -15.98 -2.91 -6.27
C PRO A 201 -14.46 -2.59 -6.29
N LEU A 202 -13.95 -1.91 -5.26
CA LEU A 202 -12.51 -1.68 -5.13
C LEU A 202 -11.79 -2.99 -4.82
N ALA A 203 -12.26 -3.75 -3.84
CA ALA A 203 -11.66 -5.00 -3.43
C ALA A 203 -11.56 -6.00 -4.60
N GLU A 204 -12.64 -6.12 -5.39
CA GLU A 204 -12.67 -6.95 -6.59
C GLU A 204 -11.66 -6.50 -7.66
N ARG A 205 -11.52 -5.17 -7.87
CA ARG A 205 -10.59 -4.62 -8.87
C ARG A 205 -9.13 -4.85 -8.55
N ILE A 206 -8.76 -4.81 -7.27
CA ILE A 206 -7.36 -4.92 -6.84
C ILE A 206 -7.03 -6.27 -6.20
N GLY A 207 -7.95 -7.23 -6.18
CA GLY A 207 -7.74 -8.55 -5.57
C GLY A 207 -7.52 -8.52 -4.04
N ALA A 208 -7.99 -7.47 -3.35
CA ALA A 208 -7.78 -7.30 -1.92
C ALA A 208 -8.91 -7.94 -1.09
N LYS A 209 -8.57 -8.41 0.11
CA LYS A 209 -9.57 -8.80 1.11
C LYS A 209 -10.21 -7.57 1.73
N ILE A 210 -11.53 -7.66 2.00
CA ILE A 210 -12.24 -6.72 2.86
C ILE A 210 -12.12 -7.20 4.31
N GLU A 211 -11.53 -6.37 5.15
CA GLU A 211 -11.44 -6.58 6.59
C GLU A 211 -12.59 -5.81 7.26
N VAL A 212 -13.33 -6.47 8.15
CA VAL A 212 -14.46 -5.84 8.87
C VAL A 212 -14.02 -5.53 10.29
N ASP A 213 -14.26 -4.30 10.75
CA ASP A 213 -13.91 -3.88 12.11
C ASP A 213 -15.04 -3.06 12.75
N GLN A 214 -15.40 -3.43 13.98
CA GLN A 214 -16.46 -2.78 14.75
C GLN A 214 -16.12 -1.34 15.16
N ALA A 215 -14.84 -0.99 15.27
CA ALA A 215 -14.40 0.37 15.55
C ALA A 215 -14.85 1.40 14.50
N LEU A 216 -15.24 0.93 13.31
CA LEU A 216 -15.77 1.77 12.23
C LEU A 216 -17.31 1.82 12.18
N ALA A 217 -18.03 1.18 13.10
CA ALA A 217 -19.49 1.23 13.19
C ALA A 217 -19.99 2.62 13.60
N GLU A 218 -21.28 2.93 13.37
CA GLU A 218 -21.92 4.16 13.90
C GLU A 218 -21.89 4.19 15.42
N SER A 219 -21.89 5.40 16.00
CA SER A 219 -21.72 5.63 17.45
C SER A 219 -20.41 5.04 17.98
N PRO A 220 -19.27 5.45 17.41
CA PRO A 220 -18.00 4.80 17.65
C PRO A 220 -17.47 5.02 19.04
N ASP A 221 -16.72 4.04 19.54
CA ASP A 221 -15.63 4.28 20.47
C ASP A 221 -14.50 4.99 19.70
N ILE A 222 -14.30 6.27 19.95
CA ILE A 222 -13.35 7.11 19.22
C ILE A 222 -11.91 6.66 19.47
N ASP A 223 -11.58 6.19 20.65
CA ASP A 223 -10.24 5.69 20.95
C ASP A 223 -9.96 4.39 20.19
N ALA A 224 -10.92 3.48 20.09
CA ALA A 224 -10.81 2.28 19.27
C ALA A 224 -10.69 2.62 17.76
N ALA A 225 -11.49 3.54 17.25
CA ALA A 225 -11.43 3.99 15.85
C ALA A 225 -10.08 4.66 15.54
N TYR A 226 -9.58 5.49 16.43
CA TYR A 226 -8.27 6.13 16.29
C TYR A 226 -7.14 5.09 16.34
N ALA A 227 -7.18 4.15 17.29
CA ALA A 227 -6.18 3.07 17.39
C ALA A 227 -6.14 2.20 16.14
N LEU A 228 -7.31 1.94 15.52
CA LEU A 228 -7.37 1.25 14.24
C LEU A 228 -6.67 2.05 13.14
N VAL A 229 -6.94 3.36 13.01
CA VAL A 229 -6.27 4.24 12.04
C VAL A 229 -4.76 4.27 12.28
N ASP A 230 -4.32 4.39 13.52
CA ASP A 230 -2.90 4.38 13.90
C ASP A 230 -2.22 3.04 13.56
N SER A 231 -2.92 1.92 13.73
CA SER A 231 -2.42 0.59 13.35
C SER A 231 -2.15 0.41 11.85
N LEU A 232 -2.75 1.28 11.02
CA LEU A 232 -2.60 1.29 9.57
C LEU A 232 -1.52 2.26 9.07
N VAL A 233 -0.86 2.97 9.99
CA VAL A 233 0.30 3.80 9.66
C VAL A 233 1.33 3.00 8.84
N GLY A 234 1.74 3.58 7.71
CA GLY A 234 2.68 2.97 6.78
C GLY A 234 2.05 2.07 5.70
N TYR A 235 0.72 1.95 5.65
CA TYR A 235 0.01 1.35 4.53
C TYR A 235 -0.69 2.42 3.68
N ASN A 236 -0.86 2.11 2.39
CA ASN A 236 -1.93 2.75 1.63
C ASN A 236 -3.22 1.97 1.93
N ALA A 237 -4.06 2.52 2.76
CA ALA A 237 -5.25 1.82 3.27
C ALA A 237 -6.53 2.61 3.01
N VAL A 238 -7.62 1.90 2.74
CA VAL A 238 -8.98 2.47 2.71
C VAL A 238 -9.73 2.04 3.96
N LEU A 239 -10.29 3.00 4.69
CA LEU A 239 -11.21 2.76 5.80
C LEU A 239 -12.58 3.32 5.42
N CYS A 240 -13.56 2.45 5.28
CA CYS A 240 -14.93 2.88 4.96
C CYS A 240 -15.81 2.93 6.22
N SER A 241 -16.38 4.10 6.47
CA SER A 241 -17.18 4.33 7.68
C SER A 241 -18.31 5.36 7.45
N HIS A 242 -18.75 6.01 8.49
CA HIS A 242 -19.99 6.80 8.60
C HIS A 242 -19.72 8.29 8.81
N GLY A 243 -20.79 9.07 8.76
CA GLY A 243 -20.73 10.53 8.87
C GLY A 243 -20.54 11.06 10.30
N ASP A 244 -20.59 10.23 11.30
CA ASP A 244 -20.27 10.52 12.71
C ASP A 244 -18.83 10.07 13.05
N VAL A 245 -18.40 8.93 12.55
CA VAL A 245 -17.08 8.35 12.82
C VAL A 245 -15.96 9.16 12.17
N ILE A 246 -16.06 9.43 10.87
CA ILE A 246 -15.00 10.12 10.12
C ILE A 246 -14.71 11.51 10.69
N PRO A 247 -15.70 12.37 10.99
CA PRO A 247 -15.45 13.65 11.63
C PRO A 247 -14.76 13.54 12.99
N ALA A 248 -15.15 12.56 13.79
CA ALA A 248 -14.57 12.35 15.11
C ALA A 248 -13.10 11.89 15.02
N VAL A 249 -12.79 10.95 14.12
CA VAL A 249 -11.42 10.52 13.84
C VAL A 249 -10.59 11.68 13.29
N MET A 250 -11.09 12.41 12.30
CA MET A 250 -10.39 13.57 11.73
C MET A 250 -10.09 14.65 12.76
N ASN A 251 -11.04 14.93 13.66
CA ASN A 251 -10.81 15.86 14.76
C ASN A 251 -9.64 15.37 15.64
N ARG A 252 -9.62 14.09 16.02
CA ARG A 252 -8.52 13.51 16.80
C ARG A 252 -7.18 13.61 16.08
N LEU A 253 -7.15 13.36 14.75
CA LEU A 253 -5.96 13.49 13.92
C LEU A 253 -5.46 14.94 13.85
N MET A 254 -6.36 15.93 13.75
CA MET A 254 -5.98 17.35 13.78
C MET A 254 -5.34 17.73 15.13
N TRP A 255 -5.85 17.23 16.24
CA TRP A 255 -5.20 17.41 17.54
C TRP A 255 -3.84 16.70 17.65
N ALA A 256 -3.64 15.64 16.87
CA ALA A 256 -2.34 14.95 16.75
C ALA A 256 -1.38 15.61 15.74
N GLY A 257 -1.75 16.75 15.13
CA GLY A 257 -0.89 17.54 14.25
C GLY A 257 -1.21 17.47 12.74
N LEU A 258 -2.32 16.80 12.35
CA LEU A 258 -2.76 16.79 10.96
C LEU A 258 -3.18 18.20 10.51
N THR A 259 -2.67 18.66 9.39
CA THR A 259 -3.08 19.91 8.73
C THR A 259 -4.00 19.63 7.55
N LEU A 260 -5.13 20.34 7.46
CA LEU A 260 -6.05 20.22 6.33
C LEU A 260 -5.72 21.27 5.26
N ASP A 261 -5.79 20.89 3.99
CA ASP A 261 -5.64 21.79 2.84
C ASP A 261 -6.96 22.45 2.41
N SER A 262 -8.06 22.09 3.03
CA SER A 262 -9.41 22.60 2.73
C SER A 262 -10.30 22.62 3.95
N ARG A 263 -11.48 23.25 3.83
CA ARG A 263 -12.51 23.16 4.87
C ARG A 263 -12.95 21.70 5.06
N PHE A 264 -13.28 21.36 6.31
CA PHE A 264 -13.77 20.04 6.63
C PHE A 264 -15.15 19.78 6.04
N TYR A 265 -15.26 18.71 5.27
CA TYR A 265 -16.50 18.17 4.70
C TYR A 265 -16.52 16.65 4.90
N CYS A 266 -17.73 16.09 4.97
CA CYS A 266 -17.90 14.64 5.04
C CYS A 266 -19.18 14.23 4.29
N SER A 267 -19.18 14.31 2.97
CA SER A 267 -20.30 13.92 2.12
C SER A 267 -20.28 12.42 1.83
N LYS A 268 -21.44 11.80 1.57
CA LYS A 268 -21.51 10.39 1.14
C LYS A 268 -20.64 10.17 -0.12
N ALA A 269 -19.86 9.10 -0.15
CA ALA A 269 -18.88 8.79 -1.19
C ALA A 269 -17.74 9.80 -1.34
N SER A 270 -17.48 10.66 -0.36
CA SER A 270 -16.26 11.48 -0.30
C SER A 270 -15.15 10.74 0.40
N VAL A 271 -13.91 11.14 0.14
CA VAL A 271 -12.70 10.57 0.72
C VAL A 271 -11.86 11.70 1.35
N TRP A 272 -11.32 11.45 2.54
CA TRP A 272 -10.17 12.18 3.05
C TRP A 272 -8.90 11.37 2.79
N GLU A 273 -7.99 11.90 2.01
CA GLU A 273 -6.64 11.33 1.83
C GLU A 273 -5.74 11.90 2.93
N VAL A 274 -5.38 11.07 3.90
CA VAL A 274 -4.55 11.44 5.05
C VAL A 274 -3.14 10.94 4.81
N GLY A 275 -2.23 11.86 4.54
CA GLY A 275 -0.81 11.56 4.33
C GLY A 275 -0.11 11.26 5.67
N VAL A 276 0.70 10.21 5.67
CA VAL A 276 1.50 9.78 6.81
C VAL A 276 2.96 9.73 6.41
N GLU A 277 3.83 10.42 7.15
CA GLU A 277 5.28 10.40 6.97
C GLU A 277 5.98 10.14 8.30
N SER A 278 6.89 9.17 8.30
CA SER A 278 7.66 8.79 9.50
C SER A 278 6.78 8.57 10.75
N GLY A 279 5.58 8.00 10.54
CA GLY A 279 4.62 7.70 11.59
C GLY A 279 3.77 8.88 12.08
N ARG A 280 3.86 10.04 11.41
CA ARG A 280 3.07 11.22 11.75
C ARG A 280 2.04 11.50 10.67
N PHE A 281 0.83 11.86 11.08
CA PHE A 281 -0.21 12.36 10.20
C PHE A 281 0.11 13.81 9.83
N ILE A 282 0.37 14.09 8.54
CA ILE A 282 0.89 15.39 8.08
C ILE A 282 -0.20 16.21 7.41
N THR A 283 -0.85 15.66 6.39
CA THR A 283 -1.79 16.40 5.55
C THR A 283 -3.09 15.66 5.38
N GLY A 284 -4.20 16.39 5.32
CA GLY A 284 -5.50 15.86 4.94
C GLY A 284 -6.05 16.59 3.72
N HIS A 285 -6.27 15.84 2.64
CA HIS A 285 -6.85 16.34 1.39
C HIS A 285 -8.26 15.80 1.16
N TYR A 286 -9.22 16.71 0.89
CA TYR A 286 -10.61 16.32 0.66
C TYR A 286 -10.91 16.05 -0.81
N VAL A 287 -11.27 14.82 -1.12
CA VAL A 287 -11.76 14.41 -2.43
C VAL A 287 -13.30 14.40 -2.43
N LYS A 288 -13.89 15.27 -3.24
CA LYS A 288 -15.34 15.39 -3.35
C LYS A 288 -16.00 14.11 -3.87
N PRO A 289 -17.29 13.86 -3.52
CA PRO A 289 -18.04 12.75 -4.11
C PRO A 289 -18.02 12.84 -5.64
N PRO A 290 -18.07 11.68 -6.33
CA PRO A 290 -18.12 11.67 -7.79
C PRO A 290 -19.42 12.31 -8.30
N LYS A 291 -19.31 13.11 -9.36
CA LYS A 291 -20.45 13.54 -10.17
C LYS A 291 -20.89 12.33 -11.01
N LEU A 292 -22.19 12.01 -10.99
CA LEU A 292 -22.79 10.90 -11.71
C LEU A 292 -23.58 11.39 -12.91
#